data_666c5ea289a7b8ccee9213043bae983f
#
_entry.id   666c5ea289a7b8ccee9213043bae983f
#
_cell.length_a   1.000
_cell.length_b   1.000
_cell.length_c   1.000
_cell.angle_alpha   90.00
_cell.angle_beta   90.00
_cell.angle_gamma   90.00
#
_symmetry.space_group_name_H-M   'P 1'
#
loop_
_entity.id
_entity.type
_entity.pdbx_description
1 polymer ?
#
loop_
_entity_poly.entity_id
_entity_poly.type
_entity_poly.pdbx_seq_one_letter_code
_entity_poly.pdbx_strand_id
1 'polypeptide(L)'
;MSKPISGIFSAALALTMVLPGCSAETPAPDPTTAATDSITETETTPRWTVVIDPPKGWLLAYPRFSYDTIVVRESYKKGDREGISIGSLSNDELRKYSDHVKFSPETGMVDVDAYRDAWLANEGAHHRDISDARSMGSRTIGGEHAAGSAYTLTMDKGEVHACQLWHVRRPEGMWNFHICSAPGETDIAPELLTALETTRWVDTPPTFSCSKAEDSNYPC
;
A
#
# COMPACT_ATOMS: atom_id res chain seq x y z
N MET A 1 37.78 -16.71 12.12
CA MET A 1 37.89 -16.62 10.66
C MET A 1 36.70 -17.36 10.06
N SER A 2 35.61 -16.68 9.75
CA SER A 2 34.42 -17.26 9.11
C SER A 2 33.99 -16.28 8.01
N LYS A 3 33.87 -16.80 6.80
CA LYS A 3 33.55 -16.05 5.56
C LYS A 3 32.06 -15.69 5.51
N PRO A 4 31.70 -14.51 4.98
CA PRO A 4 30.32 -14.17 4.70
C PRO A 4 29.86 -14.85 3.40
N ILE A 5 28.65 -15.37 3.40
CA ILE A 5 27.96 -15.89 2.21
C ILE A 5 27.10 -14.74 1.67
N SER A 6 27.57 -14.18 0.55
CA SER A 6 26.78 -13.25 -0.28
C SER A 6 25.81 -14.06 -1.14
N GLY A 7 24.52 -13.90 -0.92
CA GLY A 7 23.47 -14.41 -1.80
C GLY A 7 22.77 -13.27 -2.51
N ILE A 8 23.22 -12.97 -3.73
CA ILE A 8 22.57 -12.04 -4.65
C ILE A 8 21.45 -12.80 -5.36
N PHE A 9 20.20 -12.42 -5.19
CA PHE A 9 19.11 -12.84 -6.06
C PHE A 9 18.67 -11.65 -6.92
N SER A 10 19.33 -11.51 -8.08
CA SER A 10 18.82 -10.76 -9.21
C SER A 10 18.03 -11.73 -10.08
N ALA A 11 16.73 -11.62 -10.10
CA ALA A 11 15.88 -12.27 -11.09
C ALA A 11 15.57 -11.27 -12.22
N ALA A 12 16.40 -11.29 -13.26
CA ALA A 12 16.10 -10.65 -14.53
C ALA A 12 15.23 -11.59 -15.35
N LEU A 13 13.97 -11.24 -15.57
CA LEU A 13 13.06 -11.94 -16.47
C LEU A 13 13.23 -11.36 -17.88
N ALA A 14 13.97 -12.06 -18.74
CA ALA A 14 14.08 -11.76 -20.17
C ALA A 14 12.86 -12.38 -20.89
N LEU A 15 11.99 -11.52 -21.43
CA LEU A 15 10.87 -11.91 -22.28
C LEU A 15 11.35 -12.00 -23.73
N THR A 16 11.56 -13.21 -24.24
CA THR A 16 11.83 -13.49 -25.65
C THR A 16 10.50 -13.61 -26.41
N MET A 17 10.25 -12.62 -27.29
CA MET A 17 9.18 -12.71 -28.30
C MET A 17 9.64 -13.62 -29.45
N VAL A 18 8.92 -14.69 -29.65
CA VAL A 18 9.00 -15.50 -30.87
C VAL A 18 7.78 -15.18 -31.71
N LEU A 19 8.01 -14.57 -32.88
CA LEU A 19 7.00 -14.44 -33.94
C LEU A 19 7.04 -15.68 -34.83
N PRO A 20 5.93 -16.32 -35.12
CA PRO A 20 5.80 -17.15 -36.33
C PRO A 20 5.00 -16.43 -37.42
N GLY A 21 5.52 -16.59 -38.63
CA GLY A 21 5.07 -15.94 -39.82
C GLY A 21 3.75 -16.40 -40.40
N CYS A 22 3.32 -15.62 -41.35
CA CYS A 22 2.13 -15.76 -42.18
C CYS A 22 2.11 -17.06 -43.00
N SER A 23 0.94 -17.64 -43.11
CA SER A 23 0.48 -18.27 -44.37
C SER A 23 -1.05 -18.18 -44.42
N ALA A 24 -1.50 -17.63 -45.52
CA ALA A 24 -2.90 -17.45 -45.85
C ALA A 24 -3.52 -18.78 -46.33
N GLU A 25 -4.71 -19.05 -45.87
CA GLU A 25 -5.72 -19.81 -46.66
C GLU A 25 -7.13 -19.50 -46.13
N THR A 26 -7.93 -18.93 -47.03
CA THR A 26 -9.35 -18.66 -46.80
C THR A 26 -10.16 -19.88 -47.13
N PRO A 27 -11.12 -20.27 -46.34
CA PRO A 27 -12.39 -20.70 -46.85
C PRO A 27 -13.60 -19.94 -46.28
N ALA A 28 -14.62 -19.85 -47.09
CA ALA A 28 -15.85 -19.08 -47.00
C ALA A 28 -16.73 -19.39 -45.79
N PRO A 29 -17.71 -18.50 -45.50
CA PRO A 29 -18.44 -18.47 -44.24
C PRO A 29 -19.62 -19.42 -44.23
N ASP A 30 -19.78 -20.14 -43.14
CA ASP A 30 -21.03 -20.83 -42.79
C ASP A 30 -21.76 -20.00 -41.71
N PRO A 31 -23.05 -19.70 -41.91
CA PRO A 31 -23.77 -18.90 -40.93
C PRO A 31 -24.45 -19.83 -39.96
N THR A 32 -24.13 -19.75 -38.70
CA THR A 32 -25.16 -20.06 -37.67
C THR A 32 -24.58 -20.01 -36.25
N THR A 33 -25.35 -19.39 -35.41
CA THR A 33 -25.35 -19.38 -33.97
C THR A 33 -24.56 -18.23 -33.35
N ALA A 34 -25.28 -17.12 -33.17
CA ALA A 34 -24.99 -16.14 -32.17
C ALA A 34 -24.97 -16.81 -30.78
N ALA A 35 -23.80 -17.21 -30.36
CA ALA A 35 -23.56 -17.43 -28.94
C ALA A 35 -23.61 -16.06 -28.27
N THR A 36 -24.71 -15.79 -27.58
CA THR A 36 -24.79 -14.71 -26.62
C THR A 36 -23.75 -15.03 -25.55
N ASP A 37 -22.51 -14.48 -25.71
CA ASP A 37 -21.56 -14.39 -24.62
C ASP A 37 -22.23 -13.58 -23.54
N SER A 38 -22.82 -14.26 -22.59
CA SER A 38 -23.14 -13.71 -21.30
C SER A 38 -21.81 -13.31 -20.70
N ILE A 39 -21.44 -12.06 -20.88
CA ILE A 39 -20.42 -11.41 -20.07
C ILE A 39 -20.93 -11.57 -18.64
N THR A 40 -20.43 -12.57 -17.95
CA THR A 40 -20.59 -12.70 -16.50
C THR A 40 -19.93 -11.45 -15.96
N GLU A 41 -20.72 -10.45 -15.63
CA GLU A 41 -20.31 -9.29 -14.87
C GLU A 41 -19.64 -9.86 -13.61
N THR A 42 -18.32 -9.89 -13.61
CA THR A 42 -17.56 -10.28 -12.43
C THR A 42 -17.97 -9.23 -11.40
N GLU A 43 -18.74 -9.68 -10.43
CA GLU A 43 -19.17 -8.87 -9.28
C GLU A 43 -17.87 -8.33 -8.66
N THR A 44 -17.52 -7.10 -9.03
CA THR A 44 -16.38 -6.39 -8.45
C THR A 44 -16.73 -6.17 -7.00
N THR A 45 -16.15 -6.97 -6.13
CA THR A 45 -16.24 -6.80 -4.69
C THR A 45 -16.00 -5.31 -4.39
N PRO A 46 -16.90 -4.62 -3.68
CA PRO A 46 -16.74 -3.21 -3.41
C PRO A 46 -15.37 -2.96 -2.81
N ARG A 47 -14.55 -2.18 -3.48
CA ARG A 47 -13.24 -1.83 -2.96
C ARG A 47 -13.46 -0.72 -1.94
N TRP A 48 -13.39 -1.07 -0.67
CA TRP A 48 -13.45 -0.11 0.43
C TRP A 48 -12.43 0.98 0.21
N THR A 49 -12.84 2.21 0.44
CA THR A 49 -11.94 3.35 0.39
C THR A 49 -11.81 3.94 1.78
N VAL A 50 -10.59 4.30 2.14
CA VAL A 50 -10.28 4.99 3.38
C VAL A 50 -10.34 6.50 3.15
N VAL A 51 -10.96 7.21 4.08
CA VAL A 51 -11.01 8.68 4.10
C VAL A 51 -10.43 9.18 5.41
N ILE A 52 -9.59 10.20 5.33
CA ILE A 52 -9.02 10.93 6.46
C ILE A 52 -9.28 12.41 6.22
N ASP A 53 -9.60 13.16 7.28
CA ASP A 53 -9.72 14.62 7.18
C ASP A 53 -8.31 15.22 7.27
N PRO A 54 -7.79 15.82 6.17
CA PRO A 54 -6.42 16.33 6.17
C PRO A 54 -6.31 17.56 7.09
N PRO A 55 -5.19 17.74 7.78
CA PRO A 55 -4.95 18.95 8.56
C PRO A 55 -4.91 20.20 7.66
N LYS A 56 -5.02 21.37 8.28
CA LYS A 56 -4.89 22.65 7.53
C LYS A 56 -3.51 22.73 6.85
N GLY A 57 -3.48 23.02 5.56
CA GLY A 57 -2.26 23.09 4.74
C GLY A 57 -1.79 21.72 4.22
N TRP A 58 -2.64 20.71 4.37
CA TRP A 58 -2.44 19.37 3.82
C TRP A 58 -3.54 19.03 2.83
N LEU A 59 -3.23 18.14 1.91
CA LEU A 59 -4.15 17.65 0.88
C LEU A 59 -4.36 16.15 1.05
N LEU A 60 -5.58 15.71 0.83
CA LEU A 60 -5.93 14.31 0.61
C LEU A 60 -5.90 14.04 -0.88
N ALA A 61 -5.12 13.06 -1.31
CA ALA A 61 -4.99 12.66 -2.70
C ALA A 61 -5.12 11.14 -2.85
N TYR A 62 -5.57 10.71 -4.03
CA TYR A 62 -5.76 9.30 -4.40
C TYR A 62 -4.88 8.97 -5.60
N PRO A 63 -3.60 8.64 -5.38
CA PRO A 63 -2.68 8.31 -6.46
C PRO A 63 -3.06 6.97 -7.10
N ARG A 64 -2.97 6.90 -8.45
CA ARG A 64 -3.43 5.73 -9.22
C ARG A 64 -2.53 4.51 -9.13
N PHE A 65 -1.28 4.62 -8.64
CA PHE A 65 -0.27 3.59 -8.92
C PHE A 65 0.47 2.98 -7.73
N SER A 66 0.47 3.60 -6.55
CA SER A 66 1.32 3.12 -5.44
C SER A 66 0.61 3.02 -4.09
N TYR A 67 -0.35 3.88 -3.87
CA TYR A 67 -1.11 3.95 -2.63
C TYR A 67 -2.58 4.15 -2.95
N ASP A 68 -3.46 3.68 -2.08
CA ASP A 68 -4.89 3.92 -2.23
C ASP A 68 -5.26 5.36 -1.84
N THR A 69 -4.53 5.93 -0.87
CA THR A 69 -4.75 7.27 -0.35
C THR A 69 -3.46 7.85 0.21
N ILE A 70 -3.25 9.15 0.05
CA ILE A 70 -2.16 9.87 0.70
C ILE A 70 -2.64 11.19 1.30
N VAL A 71 -2.04 11.60 2.43
CA VAL A 71 -2.16 12.95 3.03
C VAL A 71 -0.79 13.60 2.96
N VAL A 72 -0.68 14.66 2.19
CA VAL A 72 0.58 15.34 1.89
C VAL A 72 0.44 16.84 2.04
N ARG A 73 1.53 17.58 2.25
CA ARG A 73 1.50 19.04 2.25
C ARG A 73 1.09 19.61 0.90
N GLU A 74 0.47 20.77 0.88
CA GLU A 74 0.15 21.49 -0.37
C GLU A 74 1.41 21.78 -1.22
N SER A 75 2.58 21.88 -0.58
CA SER A 75 3.89 22.08 -1.23
C SER A 75 4.60 20.78 -1.62
N TYR A 76 3.93 19.64 -1.53
CA TYR A 76 4.50 18.31 -1.77
C TYR A 76 5.25 18.23 -3.12
N LYS A 77 6.42 17.58 -3.08
CA LYS A 77 7.20 17.21 -4.26
C LYS A 77 7.31 15.70 -4.35
N LYS A 78 7.36 15.18 -5.56
CA LYS A 78 7.54 13.75 -5.79
C LYS A 78 8.79 13.24 -5.08
N GLY A 79 8.60 12.30 -4.17
CA GLY A 79 9.67 11.72 -3.36
C GLY A 79 9.71 12.20 -1.92
N ASP A 80 8.97 13.26 -1.57
CA ASP A 80 8.80 13.64 -0.17
C ASP A 80 8.15 12.48 0.61
N ARG A 81 8.58 12.28 1.84
CA ARG A 81 8.06 11.22 2.71
C ARG A 81 7.20 11.75 3.85
N GLU A 82 7.24 13.05 4.12
CA GLU A 82 6.40 13.67 5.13
C GLU A 82 4.92 13.49 4.80
N GLY A 83 4.16 12.92 5.71
CA GLY A 83 2.72 12.73 5.54
C GLY A 83 2.22 11.35 5.92
N ILE A 84 1.06 10.98 5.39
CA ILE A 84 0.44 9.66 5.56
C ILE A 84 0.30 9.03 4.18
N SER A 85 0.81 7.80 4.02
CA SER A 85 0.59 6.97 2.84
C SER A 85 -0.21 5.74 3.26
N ILE A 86 -1.28 5.43 2.54
CA ILE A 86 -2.17 4.32 2.88
C ILE A 86 -2.27 3.40 1.68
N GLY A 87 -2.01 2.13 1.89
CA GLY A 87 -2.15 1.08 0.88
C GLY A 87 -2.83 -0.14 1.44
N SER A 88 -3.48 -0.91 0.59
CA SER A 88 -4.19 -2.13 0.95
C SER A 88 -3.54 -3.36 0.35
N LEU A 89 -3.66 -4.47 1.06
CA LEU A 89 -3.35 -5.82 0.60
C LEU A 89 -4.59 -6.68 0.84
N SER A 90 -5.13 -7.28 -0.21
CA SER A 90 -6.24 -8.21 -0.10
C SER A 90 -5.82 -9.50 0.64
N ASN A 91 -6.79 -10.22 1.19
CA ASN A 91 -6.51 -11.52 1.81
C ASN A 91 -5.83 -12.50 0.84
N ASP A 92 -6.14 -12.45 -0.45
CA ASP A 92 -5.53 -13.31 -1.45
C ASP A 92 -4.07 -12.93 -1.74
N GLU A 93 -3.76 -11.63 -1.80
CA GLU A 93 -2.38 -11.15 -1.91
C GLU A 93 -1.56 -11.54 -0.67
N LEU A 94 -2.12 -11.36 0.52
CA LEU A 94 -1.47 -11.75 1.76
C LEU A 94 -1.16 -13.24 1.79
N ARG A 95 -2.08 -14.12 1.37
CA ARG A 95 -1.85 -15.57 1.28
C ARG A 95 -0.83 -15.95 0.23
N LYS A 96 -0.76 -15.20 -0.87
CA LYS A 96 0.12 -15.50 -2.00
C LYS A 96 1.56 -15.07 -1.77
N TYR A 97 1.76 -13.92 -1.11
CA TYR A 97 3.06 -13.27 -1.06
C TYR A 97 3.77 -13.35 0.29
N SER A 98 3.15 -13.94 1.31
CA SER A 98 3.79 -14.00 2.63
C SER A 98 3.49 -15.32 3.36
N ASP A 99 4.50 -16.15 3.45
CA ASP A 99 4.46 -17.38 4.25
C ASP A 99 4.36 -17.09 5.77
N HIS A 100 4.52 -15.83 6.17
CA HIS A 100 4.51 -15.40 7.56
C HIS A 100 3.17 -14.81 8.01
N VAL A 101 2.21 -14.66 7.10
CA VAL A 101 0.89 -14.14 7.46
C VAL A 101 0.08 -15.21 8.15
N LYS A 102 -0.38 -14.89 9.35
CA LYS A 102 -1.35 -15.70 10.09
C LYS A 102 -2.74 -15.11 9.92
N PHE A 103 -3.70 -16.01 9.81
CA PHE A 103 -5.12 -15.67 9.80
C PHE A 103 -5.78 -16.25 11.03
N SER A 104 -6.67 -15.48 11.65
CA SER A 104 -7.48 -15.97 12.76
C SER A 104 -8.38 -17.11 12.26
N PRO A 105 -8.34 -18.28 12.87
CA PRO A 105 -9.23 -19.39 12.49
C PRO A 105 -10.71 -19.09 12.74
N GLU A 106 -11.00 -18.17 13.67
CA GLU A 106 -12.38 -17.82 14.05
C GLU A 106 -13.00 -16.82 13.10
N THR A 107 -12.24 -15.84 12.63
CA THR A 107 -12.75 -14.73 11.82
C THR A 107 -12.31 -14.81 10.35
N GLY A 108 -11.30 -15.60 10.02
CA GLY A 108 -10.67 -15.64 8.71
C GLY A 108 -9.87 -14.38 8.36
N MET A 109 -9.82 -13.39 9.26
CA MET A 109 -9.09 -12.14 9.06
C MET A 109 -7.62 -12.30 9.43
N VAL A 110 -6.77 -11.45 8.84
CA VAL A 110 -5.34 -11.42 9.16
C VAL A 110 -5.11 -11.06 10.65
N ASP A 111 -4.15 -11.73 11.26
CA ASP A 111 -3.63 -11.40 12.60
C ASP A 111 -2.56 -10.31 12.46
N VAL A 112 -2.97 -9.04 12.55
CA VAL A 112 -2.08 -7.89 12.36
C VAL A 112 -1.05 -7.74 13.48
N ASP A 113 -1.31 -8.26 14.68
CA ASP A 113 -0.31 -8.27 15.76
C ASP A 113 0.83 -9.23 15.44
N ALA A 114 0.50 -10.45 15.00
CA ALA A 114 1.49 -11.41 14.54
C ALA A 114 2.23 -10.91 13.28
N TYR A 115 1.53 -10.21 12.38
CA TYR A 115 2.14 -9.61 11.19
C TYR A 115 3.16 -8.52 11.56
N ARG A 116 2.78 -7.58 12.45
CA ARG A 116 3.70 -6.56 12.98
C ARG A 116 4.95 -7.20 13.60
N ASP A 117 4.77 -8.23 14.42
CA ASP A 117 5.91 -8.89 15.10
C ASP A 117 6.84 -9.56 14.08
N ALA A 118 6.29 -10.20 13.04
CA ALA A 118 7.06 -10.75 11.94
C ALA A 118 7.78 -9.64 11.13
N TRP A 119 7.11 -8.52 10.87
CA TRP A 119 7.72 -7.37 10.19
C TRP A 119 8.90 -6.80 11.00
N LEU A 120 8.75 -6.64 12.31
CA LEU A 120 9.82 -6.17 13.20
C LEU A 120 11.01 -7.13 13.20
N ALA A 121 10.76 -8.44 13.21
CA ALA A 121 11.81 -9.45 13.21
C ALA A 121 12.58 -9.55 11.88
N ASN A 122 11.95 -9.17 10.78
CA ASN A 122 12.53 -9.27 9.43
C ASN A 122 12.93 -7.88 8.89
N GLU A 123 11.96 -7.13 8.36
CA GLU A 123 12.21 -5.84 7.72
C GLU A 123 12.78 -4.82 8.71
N GLY A 124 12.15 -4.68 9.88
CA GLY A 124 12.57 -3.74 10.92
C GLY A 124 13.97 -4.01 11.47
N ALA A 125 14.40 -5.28 11.51
CA ALA A 125 15.71 -5.65 12.05
C ALA A 125 16.83 -5.70 11.00
N HIS A 126 16.50 -5.88 9.73
CA HIS A 126 17.49 -6.21 8.69
C HIS A 126 17.50 -5.27 7.48
N HIS A 127 16.47 -4.42 7.31
CA HIS A 127 16.45 -3.46 6.20
C HIS A 127 17.49 -2.36 6.46
N ARG A 128 18.40 -2.17 5.50
CA ARG A 128 19.55 -1.23 5.63
C ARG A 128 19.16 0.22 5.93
N ASP A 129 17.97 0.62 5.50
CA ASP A 129 17.49 2.01 5.59
C ASP A 129 16.59 2.22 6.82
N ILE A 130 16.37 1.16 7.63
CA ILE A 130 15.53 1.19 8.84
C ILE A 130 16.42 0.99 10.07
N SER A 131 16.22 1.82 11.09
CA SER A 131 16.81 1.67 12.42
C SER A 131 15.80 1.94 13.52
N ASP A 132 16.13 1.57 14.73
CA ASP A 132 15.34 1.79 15.96
C ASP A 132 13.88 1.26 15.88
N ALA A 133 13.68 0.20 15.08
CA ALA A 133 12.37 -0.41 14.90
C ALA A 133 11.87 -1.03 16.22
N ARG A 134 10.66 -0.65 16.62
CA ARG A 134 10.03 -1.12 17.85
C ARG A 134 8.52 -1.19 17.73
N SER A 135 7.91 -2.07 18.54
CA SER A 135 6.46 -2.15 18.67
C SER A 135 5.90 -0.90 19.38
N MET A 136 4.78 -0.41 18.90
CA MET A 136 3.96 0.63 19.56
C MET A 136 2.74 0.04 20.28
N GLY A 137 2.56 -1.28 20.25
CA GLY A 137 1.35 -1.94 20.73
C GLY A 137 0.22 -1.86 19.71
N SER A 138 -1.01 -1.94 20.21
CA SER A 138 -2.20 -1.98 19.38
C SER A 138 -3.15 -0.83 19.75
N ARG A 139 -3.95 -0.39 18.79
CA ARG A 139 -4.97 0.66 18.96
C ARG A 139 -6.14 0.41 18.00
N THR A 140 -7.11 1.31 18.02
CA THR A 140 -8.19 1.35 17.03
C THR A 140 -7.93 2.48 16.03
N ILE A 141 -8.09 2.21 14.73
CA ILE A 141 -8.04 3.20 13.64
C ILE A 141 -9.29 3.01 12.78
N GLY A 142 -10.10 4.06 12.66
CA GLY A 142 -11.36 3.97 11.92
C GLY A 142 -12.33 2.91 12.45
N GLY A 143 -12.31 2.62 13.76
CA GLY A 143 -13.12 1.57 14.39
C GLY A 143 -12.52 0.15 14.30
N GLU A 144 -11.41 -0.03 13.58
CA GLU A 144 -10.80 -1.33 13.33
C GLU A 144 -9.53 -1.54 14.17
N HIS A 145 -9.23 -2.80 14.50
CA HIS A 145 -8.02 -3.16 15.24
C HIS A 145 -6.77 -2.92 14.39
N ALA A 146 -5.78 -2.25 14.97
CA ALA A 146 -4.52 -1.90 14.36
C ALA A 146 -3.33 -2.24 15.26
N ALA A 147 -2.26 -2.78 14.68
CA ALA A 147 -1.00 -3.04 15.33
C ALA A 147 0.09 -2.14 14.76
N GLY A 148 0.86 -1.47 15.63
CA GLY A 148 1.78 -0.41 15.23
C GLY A 148 3.24 -0.71 15.49
N SER A 149 4.09 -0.16 14.61
CA SER A 149 5.55 -0.10 14.75
C SER A 149 6.02 1.34 14.59
N ALA A 150 7.08 1.74 15.30
CA ALA A 150 7.81 2.97 15.06
C ALA A 150 9.24 2.64 14.67
N TYR A 151 9.84 3.47 13.80
CA TYR A 151 11.21 3.30 13.34
C TYR A 151 11.77 4.60 12.76
N THR A 152 13.06 4.62 12.54
CA THR A 152 13.77 5.68 11.83
C THR A 152 14.05 5.21 10.40
N LEU A 153 13.67 6.01 9.40
CA LEU A 153 13.92 5.77 7.98
C LEU A 153 15.02 6.71 7.50
N THR A 154 16.07 6.16 6.89
CA THR A 154 17.15 6.92 6.26
C THR A 154 17.05 6.78 4.74
N MET A 155 16.86 7.89 4.04
CA MET A 155 16.74 7.92 2.59
C MET A 155 18.12 7.93 1.90
N ASP A 156 18.19 7.62 0.60
CA ASP A 156 19.43 7.54 -0.20
C ASP A 156 20.32 8.79 -0.12
N LYS A 157 19.74 9.97 0.15
CA LYS A 157 20.48 11.23 0.31
C LYS A 157 20.89 11.51 1.75
N GLY A 158 20.67 10.57 2.67
CA GLY A 158 20.94 10.75 4.10
C GLY A 158 19.86 11.54 4.83
N GLU A 159 18.74 11.83 4.22
CA GLU A 159 17.57 12.40 4.91
C GLU A 159 17.00 11.38 5.89
N VAL A 160 16.73 11.81 7.11
CA VAL A 160 16.24 10.95 8.19
C VAL A 160 14.84 11.36 8.58
N HIS A 161 13.95 10.38 8.74
CA HIS A 161 12.56 10.57 9.12
C HIS A 161 12.20 9.67 10.31
N ALA A 162 11.45 10.20 11.27
CA ALA A 162 10.74 9.38 12.22
C ALA A 162 9.46 8.85 11.57
N CYS A 163 9.25 7.54 11.60
CA CYS A 163 8.11 6.92 10.95
C CYS A 163 7.31 6.02 11.89
N GLN A 164 6.03 5.89 11.61
CA GLN A 164 5.13 4.89 12.18
C GLN A 164 4.48 4.10 11.05
N LEU A 165 4.32 2.80 11.25
CA LEU A 165 3.59 1.90 10.36
C LEU A 165 2.52 1.20 11.16
N TRP A 166 1.25 1.38 10.77
CA TRP A 166 0.10 0.74 11.38
C TRP A 166 -0.53 -0.24 10.40
N HIS A 167 -0.63 -1.49 10.81
CA HIS A 167 -1.33 -2.55 10.09
C HIS A 167 -2.75 -2.63 10.63
N VAL A 168 -3.74 -2.26 9.83
CA VAL A 168 -5.16 -2.23 10.21
C VAL A 168 -5.86 -3.44 9.61
N ARG A 169 -6.51 -4.24 10.46
CA ARG A 169 -7.25 -5.43 10.05
C ARG A 169 -8.62 -5.06 9.52
N ARG A 170 -8.96 -5.60 8.34
CA ARG A 170 -10.28 -5.49 7.75
C ARG A 170 -10.76 -6.84 7.21
N PRO A 171 -12.08 -7.06 6.99
CA PRO A 171 -12.59 -8.31 6.42
C PRO A 171 -11.99 -8.63 5.04
N GLU A 172 -11.77 -7.61 4.20
CA GLU A 172 -11.22 -7.75 2.87
C GLU A 172 -9.70 -7.96 2.82
N GLY A 173 -8.97 -7.65 3.93
CA GLY A 173 -7.52 -7.78 3.99
C GLY A 173 -6.89 -6.92 5.06
N MET A 174 -5.73 -6.35 4.75
CA MET A 174 -4.95 -5.49 5.63
C MET A 174 -4.68 -4.15 4.96
N TRP A 175 -4.81 -3.08 5.75
CA TRP A 175 -4.46 -1.73 5.34
C TRP A 175 -3.23 -1.25 6.09
N ASN A 176 -2.27 -0.69 5.36
CA ASN A 176 -1.01 -0.17 5.89
C ASN A 176 -1.05 1.34 5.90
N PHE A 177 -0.98 1.94 7.08
CA PHE A 177 -0.87 3.39 7.27
C PHE A 177 0.59 3.70 7.62
N HIS A 178 1.30 4.27 6.68
CA HIS A 178 2.68 4.70 6.85
C HIS A 178 2.74 6.20 7.04
N ILE A 179 3.21 6.64 8.21
CA ILE A 179 3.21 8.04 8.62
C ILE A 179 4.65 8.45 8.92
N CYS A 180 5.16 9.48 8.25
CA CYS A 180 6.53 9.95 8.47
C CYS A 180 6.59 11.45 8.76
N SER A 181 7.61 11.84 9.52
CA SER A 181 7.97 13.23 9.82
C SER A 181 8.56 13.95 8.61
N ALA A 182 8.68 15.27 8.71
CA ALA A 182 9.56 16.04 7.83
C ALA A 182 11.03 15.55 7.93
N PRO A 183 11.84 15.79 6.90
CA PRO A 183 13.26 15.43 6.92
C PRO A 183 14.00 16.11 8.09
N GLY A 184 14.75 15.31 8.86
CA GLY A 184 15.52 15.76 10.00
C GLY A 184 14.74 15.96 11.31
N GLU A 185 13.41 15.79 11.28
CA GLU A 185 12.59 15.84 12.48
C GLU A 185 12.56 14.47 13.18
N THR A 186 12.68 14.49 14.52
CA THR A 186 12.64 13.27 15.35
C THR A 186 11.23 12.82 15.70
N ASP A 187 10.25 13.68 15.45
CA ASP A 187 8.87 13.46 15.81
C ASP A 187 7.93 13.68 14.61
N ILE A 188 6.91 12.88 14.51
CA ILE A 188 5.85 13.08 13.54
C ILE A 188 5.01 14.28 13.96
N ALA A 189 4.65 15.13 13.01
CA ALA A 189 3.80 16.30 13.26
C ALA A 189 2.50 15.88 13.99
N PRO A 190 2.16 16.48 15.15
CA PRO A 190 1.00 16.07 15.94
C PRO A 190 -0.33 16.17 15.18
N GLU A 191 -0.43 17.08 14.22
CA GLU A 191 -1.60 17.23 13.36
C GLU A 191 -1.84 16.00 12.47
N LEU A 192 -0.77 15.30 12.02
CA LEU A 192 -0.89 14.05 11.27
C LEU A 192 -1.42 12.91 12.15
N LEU A 193 -0.95 12.83 13.39
CA LEU A 193 -1.44 11.85 14.34
C LEU A 193 -2.91 12.11 14.71
N THR A 194 -3.30 13.38 14.81
CA THR A 194 -4.70 13.77 15.02
C THR A 194 -5.56 13.43 13.79
N ALA A 195 -5.04 13.65 12.57
CA ALA A 195 -5.75 13.29 11.35
C ALA A 195 -6.04 11.78 11.29
N LEU A 196 -5.14 10.93 11.79
CA LEU A 196 -5.34 9.49 11.84
C LEU A 196 -6.59 9.10 12.65
N GLU A 197 -6.96 9.88 13.67
CA GLU A 197 -8.20 9.67 14.46
C GLU A 197 -9.48 9.92 13.67
N THR A 198 -9.39 10.66 12.56
CA THR A 198 -10.55 10.97 11.69
C THR A 198 -10.78 9.91 10.62
N THR A 199 -9.97 8.83 10.64
CA THR A 199 -10.07 7.74 9.66
C THR A 199 -11.46 7.13 9.66
N ARG A 200 -12.03 6.99 8.46
CA ARG A 200 -13.32 6.31 8.24
C ARG A 200 -13.28 5.51 6.95
N TRP A 201 -14.07 4.47 6.93
CA TRP A 201 -14.22 3.57 5.80
C TRP A 201 -15.48 3.92 5.03
N VAL A 202 -15.41 3.99 3.70
CA VAL A 202 -16.54 4.33 2.84
C VAL A 202 -16.62 3.36 1.66
N ASP A 203 -17.84 3.02 1.26
CA ASP A 203 -18.10 2.07 0.16
C ASP A 203 -17.85 2.70 -1.22
N THR A 204 -17.91 4.03 -1.29
CA THR A 204 -17.75 4.78 -2.52
C THR A 204 -16.67 5.84 -2.32
N PRO A 205 -15.65 5.90 -3.20
CA PRO A 205 -14.66 6.96 -3.15
C PRO A 205 -15.35 8.32 -3.24
N PRO A 206 -14.95 9.30 -2.41
CA PRO A 206 -15.43 10.65 -2.55
C PRO A 206 -15.15 11.18 -3.97
N THR A 207 -16.11 11.88 -4.55
CA THR A 207 -15.92 12.55 -5.85
C THR A 207 -15.02 13.75 -5.63
N PHE A 208 -13.77 13.71 -6.06
CA PHE A 208 -12.86 14.85 -6.00
C PHE A 208 -12.93 15.64 -7.29
N SER A 209 -13.24 16.92 -7.18
CA SER A 209 -13.01 17.85 -8.27
C SER A 209 -11.53 18.25 -8.24
N CYS A 210 -10.76 17.72 -9.15
CA CYS A 210 -9.35 18.09 -9.36
C CYS A 210 -9.24 19.47 -10.01
N SER A 211 -9.66 20.51 -9.33
CA SER A 211 -9.69 21.85 -9.91
C SER A 211 -8.37 22.64 -9.82
N LYS A 212 -7.29 22.03 -9.32
CA LYS A 212 -5.96 22.70 -9.19
C LYS A 212 -4.74 21.85 -9.52
N ALA A 213 -4.90 20.75 -10.26
CA ALA A 213 -3.79 19.81 -10.49
C ALA A 213 -3.07 20.02 -11.83
N GLU A 214 -3.18 21.18 -12.47
CA GLU A 214 -2.44 21.42 -13.74
C GLU A 214 -0.90 21.43 -13.57
N ASP A 215 -0.39 21.66 -12.35
CA ASP A 215 1.05 21.63 -12.05
C ASP A 215 1.47 20.52 -11.05
N SER A 216 0.55 19.71 -10.56
CA SER A 216 0.91 18.62 -9.67
C SER A 216 1.27 17.35 -10.46
N ASN A 217 2.42 16.75 -10.18
CA ASN A 217 2.84 15.43 -10.70
C ASN A 217 1.93 14.27 -10.23
N TYR A 218 0.74 14.57 -9.74
CA TYR A 218 -0.32 13.61 -9.42
C TYR A 218 -1.41 13.70 -10.49
N PRO A 219 -1.50 12.72 -11.38
CA PRO A 219 -2.66 12.61 -12.24
C PRO A 219 -3.88 12.32 -11.36
N CYS A 220 -4.83 13.20 -11.40
CA CYS A 220 -6.18 12.94 -10.94
C CYS A 220 -6.86 11.86 -11.76
#